data_bf1f848f2243f66b6f4b5d9bfe1caf57
#
_entry.id   bf1f848f2243f66b6f4b5d9bfe1caf57
#
_cell.length_a   1.000
_cell.length_b   1.000
_cell.length_c   1.000
_cell.angle_alpha   90.00
_cell.angle_beta   90.00
_cell.angle_gamma   90.00
#
_symmetry.space_group_name_H-M   'P 1'
#
loop_
_entity.id
_entity.type
_entity.pdbx_description
1 polymer ?
#
loop_
_entity_poly.entity_id
_entity_poly.type
_entity_poly.pdbx_seq_one_letter_code
_entity_poly.pdbx_strand_id
1 'polypeptide(L)'
;MLYLGLLIYLISTAMYFYTPNLLMLDSVRFLNGFAYGITSTATSTIIAAIIPTSRRGEGINYYGLSTSLAAAVGPFLGILMLHSLGYDFIIAFCVVLIILCGIGSVIMKFNEPKLGIESEAHKGIRISDYIEPRMNSISLVSILVGFAYSGVIGFMAAYTKDLDLIMAGTFFFVVYAV
;
A
#
# COMPACT_ATOMS: atom_id res chain seq x y z
N MET A 1 -9.42 -12.24 -2.98
CA MET A 1 -9.22 -10.87 -2.44
C MET A 1 -7.97 -10.18 -3.03
N LEU A 2 -6.78 -10.81 -3.07
CA LEU A 2 -5.55 -10.20 -3.59
C LEU A 2 -5.69 -9.71 -5.05
N TYR A 3 -6.16 -10.56 -5.95
CA TYR A 3 -6.33 -10.19 -7.37
C TYR A 3 -7.33 -9.06 -7.59
N LEU A 4 -8.40 -9.04 -6.80
CA LEU A 4 -9.39 -7.96 -6.85
C LEU A 4 -8.77 -6.64 -6.38
N GLY A 5 -7.99 -6.68 -5.29
CA GLY A 5 -7.24 -5.50 -4.81
C GLY A 5 -6.25 -4.99 -5.85
N LEU A 6 -5.46 -5.88 -6.47
CA LEU A 6 -4.51 -5.52 -7.52
C LEU A 6 -5.18 -4.94 -8.75
N LEU A 7 -6.34 -5.47 -9.15
CA LEU A 7 -7.09 -4.97 -10.30
C LEU A 7 -7.61 -3.55 -10.04
N ILE A 8 -8.22 -3.31 -8.87
CA ILE A 8 -8.69 -1.97 -8.48
C ILE A 8 -7.49 -1.01 -8.38
N TYR A 9 -6.37 -1.49 -7.83
CA TYR A 9 -5.15 -0.70 -7.70
C TYR A 9 -4.56 -0.31 -9.06
N LEU A 10 -4.57 -1.23 -10.02
CA LEU A 10 -4.14 -0.98 -11.40
C LEU A 10 -5.03 0.06 -12.09
N ILE A 11 -6.35 -0.11 -11.99
CA ILE A 11 -7.32 0.81 -12.61
C ILE A 11 -7.19 2.20 -11.99
N SER A 12 -7.16 2.30 -10.67
CA SER A 12 -7.04 3.60 -9.99
C SER A 12 -5.72 4.28 -10.30
N THR A 13 -4.61 3.52 -10.43
CA THR A 13 -3.33 4.10 -10.84
C THR A 13 -3.34 4.57 -12.28
N ALA A 14 -3.97 3.84 -13.20
CA ALA A 14 -4.13 4.27 -14.59
C ALA A 14 -5.00 5.53 -14.70
N MET A 15 -5.98 5.72 -13.82
CA MET A 15 -6.83 6.92 -13.82
C MET A 15 -6.06 8.21 -13.53
N TYR A 16 -4.87 8.17 -12.93
CA TYR A 16 -4.05 9.36 -12.74
C TYR A 16 -3.61 10.04 -14.05
N PHE A 17 -3.58 9.32 -15.17
CA PHE A 17 -3.35 9.93 -16.49
C PHE A 17 -4.48 10.91 -16.90
N TYR A 18 -5.67 10.75 -16.32
CA TYR A 18 -6.88 11.47 -16.74
C TYR A 18 -7.51 12.26 -15.58
N THR A 19 -6.74 13.04 -14.87
CA THR A 19 -7.22 13.84 -13.72
C THR A 19 -7.23 15.35 -14.05
N PRO A 20 -8.27 15.87 -14.77
CA PRO A 20 -8.32 17.27 -15.13
C PRO A 20 -8.63 18.21 -13.95
N ASN A 21 -9.24 17.70 -12.87
CA ASN A 21 -9.71 18.49 -11.74
C ASN A 21 -9.21 17.93 -10.40
N LEU A 22 -9.04 18.84 -9.42
CA LEU A 22 -8.60 18.49 -8.06
C LEU A 22 -9.53 17.47 -7.39
N LEU A 23 -10.84 17.65 -7.54
CA LEU A 23 -11.85 16.74 -6.96
C LEU A 23 -11.73 15.33 -7.54
N MET A 24 -11.46 15.21 -8.83
CA MET A 24 -11.21 13.91 -9.47
C MET A 24 -9.90 13.29 -8.97
N LEU A 25 -8.85 14.09 -8.81
CA LEU A 25 -7.57 13.63 -8.25
C LEU A 25 -7.76 13.06 -6.84
N ASP A 26 -8.51 13.76 -5.97
CA ASP A 26 -8.77 13.30 -4.61
C ASP A 26 -9.61 12.02 -4.58
N SER A 27 -10.58 11.89 -5.48
CA SER A 27 -11.39 10.68 -5.64
C SER A 27 -10.54 9.49 -6.07
N VAL A 28 -9.64 9.69 -7.04
CA VAL A 28 -8.70 8.66 -7.51
C VAL A 28 -7.72 8.27 -6.40
N ARG A 29 -7.22 9.22 -5.63
CA ARG A 29 -6.36 8.96 -4.45
C ARG A 29 -7.07 8.13 -3.39
N PHE A 30 -8.33 8.46 -3.11
CA PHE A 30 -9.13 7.69 -2.16
C PHE A 30 -9.32 6.24 -2.62
N LEU A 31 -9.69 6.04 -3.90
CA LEU A 31 -9.84 4.71 -4.49
C LEU A 31 -8.53 3.92 -4.50
N ASN A 32 -7.43 4.59 -4.82
CA ASN A 32 -6.09 4.00 -4.82
C ASN A 32 -5.66 3.57 -3.40
N GLY A 33 -5.90 4.42 -2.38
CA GLY A 33 -5.65 4.08 -0.99
C GLY A 33 -6.49 2.90 -0.50
N PHE A 34 -7.76 2.84 -0.91
CA PHE A 34 -8.65 1.72 -0.60
C PHE A 34 -8.15 0.41 -1.22
N ALA A 35 -7.77 0.45 -2.49
CA ALA A 35 -7.20 -0.70 -3.20
C ALA A 35 -5.87 -1.17 -2.57
N TYR A 36 -5.02 -0.22 -2.16
CA TYR A 36 -3.79 -0.52 -1.42
C TYR A 36 -4.10 -1.23 -0.09
N GLY A 37 -5.08 -0.76 0.66
CA GLY A 37 -5.50 -1.38 1.91
C GLY A 37 -5.94 -2.84 1.73
N ILE A 38 -6.76 -3.12 0.72
CA ILE A 38 -7.19 -4.49 0.38
C ILE A 38 -5.98 -5.37 0.03
N THR A 39 -5.09 -4.86 -0.83
CA THR A 39 -3.92 -5.60 -1.31
C THR A 39 -2.94 -5.88 -0.18
N SER A 40 -2.65 -4.89 0.65
CA SER A 40 -1.75 -4.99 1.80
C SER A 40 -2.27 -5.99 2.83
N THR A 41 -3.56 -5.94 3.16
CA THR A 41 -4.19 -6.89 4.09
C THR A 41 -4.17 -8.31 3.53
N ALA A 42 -4.50 -8.49 2.27
CA ALA A 42 -4.45 -9.80 1.62
C ALA A 42 -3.02 -10.37 1.61
N THR A 43 -2.01 -9.54 1.29
CA THR A 43 -0.61 -9.97 1.26
C THR A 43 -0.12 -10.36 2.64
N SER A 44 -0.37 -9.56 3.67
CA SER A 44 0.03 -9.86 5.04
C SER A 44 -0.63 -11.13 5.58
N THR A 45 -1.89 -11.38 5.23
CA THR A 45 -2.61 -12.61 5.58
C THR A 45 -1.99 -13.83 4.91
N ILE A 46 -1.66 -13.74 3.63
CA ILE A 46 -1.00 -14.84 2.88
C ILE A 46 0.36 -15.14 3.50
N ILE A 47 1.17 -14.12 3.80
CA ILE A 47 2.48 -14.28 4.42
C ILE A 47 2.34 -14.96 5.79
N ALA A 48 1.43 -14.50 6.63
CA ALA A 48 1.18 -15.10 7.95
C ALA A 48 0.72 -16.56 7.88
N ALA A 49 0.06 -16.95 6.80
CA ALA A 49 -0.43 -18.31 6.58
C ALA A 49 0.66 -19.26 6.03
N ILE A 50 1.59 -18.75 5.22
CA ILE A 50 2.66 -19.56 4.61
C ILE A 50 3.80 -19.82 5.60
N ILE A 51 4.10 -18.86 6.49
CA ILE A 51 5.22 -18.98 7.42
C ILE A 51 4.89 -19.98 8.54
N PRO A 52 5.77 -20.97 8.80
CA PRO A 52 5.63 -21.88 9.92
C PRO A 52 5.52 -21.11 11.26
N THR A 53 4.71 -21.63 12.18
CA THR A 53 4.48 -21.00 13.49
C THR A 53 5.75 -20.73 14.27
N SER A 54 6.78 -21.60 14.14
CA SER A 54 8.09 -21.49 14.79
C SER A 54 8.92 -20.30 14.29
N ARG A 55 8.68 -19.81 13.06
CA ARG A 55 9.42 -18.69 12.45
C ARG A 55 8.53 -17.51 12.06
N ARG A 56 7.31 -17.47 12.56
CA ARG A 56 6.33 -16.45 12.19
C ARG A 56 6.83 -15.03 12.48
N GLY A 57 7.48 -14.81 13.62
CA GLY A 57 8.06 -13.51 13.96
C GLY A 57 9.15 -13.05 12.99
N GLU A 58 10.04 -13.96 12.62
CA GLU A 58 11.12 -13.70 11.65
C GLU A 58 10.54 -13.31 10.27
N GLY A 59 9.59 -14.08 9.76
CA GLY A 59 8.99 -13.81 8.45
C GLY A 59 8.17 -12.53 8.40
N ILE A 60 7.42 -12.20 9.46
CA ILE A 60 6.71 -10.93 9.57
C ILE A 60 7.69 -9.75 9.59
N ASN A 61 8.84 -9.90 10.27
CA ASN A 61 9.87 -8.87 10.29
C ASN A 61 10.49 -8.64 8.91
N TYR A 62 10.74 -9.68 8.11
CA TYR A 62 11.19 -9.52 6.72
C TYR A 62 10.17 -8.78 5.86
N TYR A 63 8.89 -9.07 6.04
CA TYR A 63 7.83 -8.32 5.35
C TYR A 63 7.81 -6.86 5.80
N GLY A 64 7.93 -6.60 7.11
CA GLY A 64 8.04 -5.24 7.65
C GLY A 64 9.24 -4.48 7.08
N LEU A 65 10.40 -5.14 6.98
CA LEU A 65 11.60 -4.56 6.38
C LEU A 65 11.37 -4.18 4.90
N SER A 66 10.69 -5.03 4.12
CA SER A 66 10.39 -4.72 2.72
C SER A 66 9.48 -3.50 2.56
N THR A 67 8.49 -3.34 3.44
CA THR A 67 7.59 -2.17 3.43
C THR A 67 8.32 -0.89 3.85
N SER A 68 9.21 -0.97 4.84
CA SER A 68 10.04 0.17 5.26
C SER A 68 10.99 0.61 4.14
N LEU A 69 11.63 -0.34 3.47
CA LEU A 69 12.51 -0.06 2.33
C LEU A 69 11.73 0.58 1.17
N ALA A 70 10.53 0.08 0.87
CA ALA A 70 9.67 0.67 -0.15
C ALA A 70 9.22 2.09 0.20
N ALA A 71 8.93 2.36 1.48
CA ALA A 71 8.56 3.70 1.96
C ALA A 71 9.70 4.73 1.85
N ALA A 72 10.95 4.28 1.92
CA ALA A 72 12.13 5.12 1.71
C ALA A 72 12.46 5.33 0.23
N VAL A 73 12.56 4.23 -0.51
CA VAL A 73 13.00 4.23 -1.91
C VAL A 73 11.93 4.84 -2.82
N GLY A 74 10.65 4.62 -2.53
CA GLY A 74 9.54 5.09 -3.34
C GLY A 74 9.53 6.61 -3.54
N PRO A 75 9.43 7.42 -2.48
CA PRO A 75 9.44 8.88 -2.61
C PRO A 75 10.76 9.43 -3.16
N PHE A 76 11.90 8.82 -2.77
CA PHE A 76 13.21 9.19 -3.31
C PHE A 76 13.25 9.07 -4.85
N LEU A 77 12.87 7.90 -5.38
CA LEU A 77 12.79 7.68 -6.81
C LEU A 77 11.72 8.58 -7.46
N GLY A 78 10.58 8.77 -6.80
CA GLY A 78 9.50 9.61 -7.27
C GLY A 78 9.93 11.06 -7.51
N ILE A 79 10.65 11.66 -6.56
CA ILE A 79 11.16 13.04 -6.69
C ILE A 79 12.20 13.10 -7.81
N LEU A 80 13.12 12.15 -7.85
CA LEU A 80 14.19 12.10 -8.86
C LEU A 80 13.62 11.95 -10.28
N MET A 81 12.63 11.08 -10.45
CA MET A 81 11.97 10.85 -11.74
C MET A 81 11.09 12.04 -12.15
N LEU A 82 10.44 12.72 -11.19
CA LEU A 82 9.62 13.87 -11.47
C LEU A 82 10.42 15.01 -12.12
N HIS A 83 11.64 15.24 -11.62
CA HIS A 83 12.52 16.28 -12.15
C HIS A 83 13.12 15.93 -13.52
N SER A 84 13.39 14.65 -13.79
CA SER A 84 14.09 14.22 -15.00
C SER A 84 13.18 13.78 -16.13
N LEU A 85 12.05 13.10 -15.81
CA LEU A 85 11.22 12.37 -16.78
C LEU A 85 9.76 12.84 -16.81
N GLY A 86 9.34 13.61 -15.80
CA GLY A 86 7.98 14.13 -15.70
C GLY A 86 6.97 13.19 -15.05
N TYR A 87 5.76 13.73 -14.85
CA TYR A 87 4.69 13.08 -14.09
C TYR A 87 4.16 11.81 -14.76
N ASP A 88 3.92 11.87 -16.07
CA ASP A 88 3.34 10.74 -16.83
C ASP A 88 4.22 9.50 -16.80
N PHE A 89 5.54 9.71 -16.81
CA PHE A 89 6.49 8.61 -16.72
C PHE A 89 6.42 7.88 -15.37
N ILE A 90 6.23 8.62 -14.27
CA ILE A 90 6.07 8.03 -12.93
C ILE A 90 4.84 7.14 -12.90
N ILE A 91 3.71 7.62 -13.44
CA ILE A 91 2.47 6.83 -13.46
C ILE A 91 2.66 5.57 -14.31
N ALA A 92 3.26 5.70 -15.50
CA ALA A 92 3.55 4.54 -16.34
C ALA A 92 4.44 3.52 -15.62
N PHE A 93 5.47 3.98 -14.92
CA PHE A 93 6.35 3.14 -14.12
C PHE A 93 5.59 2.41 -13.00
N CYS A 94 4.71 3.11 -12.26
CA CYS A 94 3.87 2.51 -11.23
C CYS A 94 2.92 1.45 -11.82
N VAL A 95 2.30 1.72 -12.97
CA VAL A 95 1.43 0.76 -13.68
C VAL A 95 2.21 -0.51 -14.04
N VAL A 96 3.41 -0.37 -14.59
CA VAL A 96 4.28 -1.51 -14.93
C VAL A 96 4.63 -2.32 -13.68
N LEU A 97 4.98 -1.68 -12.57
CA LEU A 97 5.27 -2.37 -11.31
C LEU A 97 4.07 -3.15 -10.79
N ILE A 98 2.86 -2.59 -10.85
CA ILE A 98 1.64 -3.28 -10.42
C ILE A 98 1.37 -4.51 -11.29
N ILE A 99 1.57 -4.39 -12.62
CA ILE A 99 1.43 -5.51 -13.56
C ILE A 99 2.46 -6.61 -13.22
N LEU A 100 3.71 -6.25 -12.97
CA LEU A 100 4.76 -7.20 -12.59
C LEU A 100 4.43 -7.91 -11.27
N CYS A 101 3.90 -7.17 -10.27
CA CYS A 101 3.40 -7.76 -9.03
C CYS A 101 2.24 -8.73 -9.29
N GLY A 102 1.31 -8.38 -10.17
CA GLY A 102 0.21 -9.26 -10.59
C GLY A 102 0.71 -10.55 -11.24
N ILE A 103 1.62 -10.44 -12.20
CA ILE A 103 2.25 -11.59 -12.87
C ILE A 103 2.99 -12.45 -11.84
N GLY A 104 3.81 -11.83 -10.97
CA GLY A 104 4.53 -12.54 -9.92
C GLY A 104 3.60 -13.32 -8.99
N SER A 105 2.47 -12.73 -8.61
CA SER A 105 1.48 -13.39 -7.74
C SER A 105 0.82 -14.61 -8.41
N VAL A 106 0.62 -14.56 -9.74
CA VAL A 106 0.08 -15.70 -10.52
C VAL A 106 1.11 -16.82 -10.64
N ILE A 107 2.38 -16.48 -10.91
CA ILE A 107 3.46 -17.46 -11.06
C ILE A 107 3.73 -18.22 -9.75
N MET A 108 3.66 -17.52 -8.62
CA MET A 108 3.94 -18.12 -7.31
C MET A 108 2.90 -19.15 -6.87
N LYS A 109 1.78 -19.34 -7.62
CA LYS A 109 0.72 -20.34 -7.34
C LYS A 109 0.55 -20.54 -5.83
N PHE A 110 0.09 -19.55 -5.13
CA PHE A 110 -0.23 -19.74 -3.72
C PHE A 110 -1.33 -20.79 -3.64
N ASN A 111 -0.96 -22.03 -3.24
CA ASN A 111 -1.96 -22.95 -2.75
C ASN A 111 -2.61 -22.24 -1.58
N GLU A 112 -3.89 -21.88 -1.74
CA GLU A 112 -4.65 -21.33 -0.62
C GLU A 112 -4.44 -22.27 0.56
N PRO A 113 -3.77 -21.82 1.64
CA PRO A 113 -3.67 -22.65 2.81
C PRO A 113 -5.11 -22.99 3.14
N LYS A 114 -5.42 -24.26 3.24
CA LYS A 114 -6.68 -24.70 3.85
C LYS A 114 -6.62 -24.19 5.28
N LEU A 115 -6.92 -22.90 5.46
CA LEU A 115 -7.30 -22.37 6.74
C LEU A 115 -8.41 -23.31 7.16
N GLY A 116 -8.23 -24.03 8.26
CA GLY A 116 -9.22 -24.95 8.81
C GLY A 116 -10.46 -24.22 9.31
N ILE A 117 -10.95 -23.33 8.49
CA ILE A 117 -12.31 -22.82 8.50
C ILE A 117 -13.09 -24.00 7.95
N GLU A 118 -13.48 -24.92 8.84
CA GLU A 118 -14.64 -25.74 8.57
C GLU A 118 -15.66 -24.78 8.00
N SER A 119 -15.99 -25.00 6.74
CA SER A 119 -17.02 -24.27 6.02
C SER A 119 -18.32 -24.46 6.80
N GLU A 120 -18.53 -23.64 7.82
CA GLU A 120 -19.89 -23.43 8.32
C GLU A 120 -20.62 -22.72 7.19
N ALA A 121 -21.27 -23.58 6.40
CA ALA A 121 -22.13 -23.24 5.31
C ALA A 121 -23.03 -22.06 5.73
N HIS A 122 -22.89 -20.94 4.97
CA HIS A 122 -23.95 -19.95 4.73
C HIS A 122 -24.81 -19.56 5.94
N LYS A 123 -24.23 -19.05 7.01
CA LYS A 123 -24.93 -18.08 7.86
C LYS A 123 -24.72 -16.71 7.23
N GLY A 124 -25.84 -16.08 6.86
CA GLY A 124 -25.83 -14.79 6.15
C GLY A 124 -24.82 -13.81 6.73
N ILE A 125 -24.22 -13.00 5.86
CA ILE A 125 -23.21 -12.00 6.15
C ILE A 125 -23.69 -11.12 7.32
N ARG A 126 -23.16 -11.37 8.50
CA ARG A 126 -23.40 -10.51 9.67
C ARG A 126 -22.22 -9.56 9.80
N ILE A 127 -22.47 -8.29 9.89
CA ILE A 127 -21.43 -7.26 10.08
C ILE A 127 -20.59 -7.55 11.34
N SER A 128 -21.18 -8.19 12.36
CA SER A 128 -20.50 -8.64 13.57
C SER A 128 -19.38 -9.66 13.33
N ASP A 129 -19.39 -10.37 12.19
CA ASP A 129 -18.39 -11.39 11.87
C ASP A 129 -17.12 -10.77 11.26
N TYR A 130 -17.20 -9.50 10.85
CA TYR A 130 -16.10 -8.73 10.26
C TYR A 130 -15.50 -7.70 11.19
N ILE A 131 -16.19 -7.35 12.29
CA ILE A 131 -15.75 -6.34 13.24
C ILE A 131 -15.58 -6.99 14.59
N GLU A 132 -14.32 -7.19 15.00
CA GLU A 132 -13.99 -7.61 16.37
C GLU A 132 -13.97 -6.36 17.27
N PRO A 133 -14.95 -6.21 18.22
CA PRO A 133 -15.06 -4.99 19.02
C PRO A 133 -13.82 -4.66 19.85
N ARG A 134 -13.03 -5.69 20.21
CA ARG A 134 -11.76 -5.54 20.94
C ARG A 134 -10.68 -4.85 20.13
N MET A 135 -10.76 -4.91 18.79
CA MET A 135 -9.80 -4.28 17.89
C MET A 135 -10.12 -2.83 17.55
N ASN A 136 -11.33 -2.34 17.87
CA ASN A 136 -11.76 -0.98 17.51
C ASN A 136 -10.84 0.10 18.07
N SER A 137 -10.37 -0.04 19.31
CA SER A 137 -9.48 0.95 19.92
C SER A 137 -8.11 1.00 19.22
N ILE A 138 -7.55 -0.17 18.88
CA ILE A 138 -6.28 -0.26 18.17
C ILE A 138 -6.43 0.26 16.74
N SER A 139 -7.54 -0.07 16.09
CA SER A 139 -7.84 0.42 14.73
C SER A 139 -7.98 1.94 14.71
N LEU A 140 -8.64 2.54 15.72
CA LEU A 140 -8.76 3.99 15.81
C LEU A 140 -7.40 4.67 15.97
N VAL A 141 -6.54 4.14 16.85
CA VAL A 141 -5.17 4.65 17.01
C VAL A 141 -4.40 4.56 15.71
N SER A 142 -4.49 3.42 15.00
CA SER A 142 -3.81 3.22 13.72
C SER A 142 -4.30 4.20 12.65
N ILE A 143 -5.60 4.50 12.61
CA ILE A 143 -6.19 5.50 11.70
C ILE A 143 -5.63 6.89 12.01
N LEU A 144 -5.59 7.30 13.29
CA LEU A 144 -5.07 8.61 13.69
C LEU A 144 -3.58 8.77 13.37
N VAL A 145 -2.79 7.74 13.67
CA VAL A 145 -1.35 7.72 13.33
C VAL A 145 -1.15 7.78 11.81
N GLY A 146 -1.91 6.98 11.05
CA GLY A 146 -1.85 6.97 9.59
C GLY A 146 -2.25 8.33 8.99
N PHE A 147 -3.25 8.99 9.56
CA PHE A 147 -3.68 10.32 9.13
C PHE A 147 -2.59 11.38 9.37
N ALA A 148 -1.99 11.40 10.56
CA ALA A 148 -0.88 12.29 10.89
C ALA A 148 0.32 12.05 9.96
N TYR A 149 0.67 10.79 9.74
CA TYR A 149 1.75 10.36 8.86
C TYR A 149 1.52 10.79 7.40
N SER A 150 0.30 10.62 6.89
CA SER A 150 -0.09 11.04 5.54
C SER A 150 0.06 12.54 5.35
N GLY A 151 -0.26 13.35 6.36
CA GLY A 151 -0.06 14.80 6.33
C GLY A 151 1.40 15.18 6.15
N VAL A 152 2.30 14.58 6.93
CA VAL A 152 3.74 14.87 6.84
C VAL A 152 4.28 14.50 5.46
N ILE A 153 4.01 13.28 4.98
CA ILE A 153 4.54 12.81 3.68
C ILE A 153 3.92 13.57 2.51
N GLY A 154 2.60 13.80 2.56
CA GLY A 154 1.88 14.43 1.46
C GLY A 154 2.31 15.88 1.22
N PHE A 155 2.62 16.62 2.28
CA PHE A 155 3.01 18.04 2.19
C PHE A 155 4.53 18.25 2.15
N MET A 156 5.34 17.23 2.45
CA MET A 156 6.80 17.38 2.50
C MET A 156 7.37 17.90 1.17
N ALA A 157 6.93 17.35 0.04
CA ALA A 157 7.43 17.74 -1.27
C ALA A 157 7.07 19.19 -1.63
N ALA A 158 5.87 19.65 -1.24
CA ALA A 158 5.46 21.04 -1.45
C ALA A 158 6.26 21.99 -0.53
N TYR A 159 6.37 21.64 0.74
CA TYR A 159 7.08 22.42 1.74
C TYR A 159 8.57 22.60 1.42
N THR A 160 9.26 21.54 1.00
CA THR A 160 10.67 21.61 0.62
C THR A 160 10.91 22.39 -0.67
N LYS A 161 9.93 22.40 -1.57
CA LYS A 161 9.97 23.22 -2.78
C LYS A 161 9.84 24.71 -2.45
N ASP A 162 8.93 25.09 -1.55
CA ASP A 162 8.69 26.47 -1.15
C ASP A 162 9.89 27.07 -0.40
N LEU A 163 10.67 26.24 0.30
CA LEU A 163 11.88 26.64 1.02
C LEU A 163 13.17 26.50 0.20
N ASP A 164 13.08 26.08 -1.07
CA ASP A 164 14.25 25.78 -1.94
C ASP A 164 15.20 24.72 -1.36
N LEU A 165 14.64 23.79 -0.57
CA LEU A 165 15.36 22.71 0.14
C LEU A 165 15.06 21.34 -0.47
N ILE A 166 15.00 21.22 -1.79
CA ILE A 166 14.63 19.99 -2.50
C ILE A 166 15.53 18.80 -2.12
N MET A 167 16.84 19.05 -1.96
CA MET A 167 17.80 18.04 -1.54
C MET A 167 17.51 17.50 -0.14
N ALA A 168 17.18 18.38 0.80
CA ALA A 168 16.83 17.98 2.17
C ALA A 168 15.55 17.12 2.19
N GLY A 169 14.55 17.46 1.38
CA GLY A 169 13.33 16.63 1.24
C GLY A 169 13.60 15.25 0.68
N THR A 170 14.55 15.13 -0.24
CA THR A 170 14.95 13.85 -0.82
C THR A 170 15.65 12.95 0.21
N PHE A 171 16.59 13.53 0.99
CA PHE A 171 17.29 12.81 2.03
C PHE A 171 16.42 12.47 3.24
N PHE A 172 15.36 13.25 3.51
CA PHE A 172 14.42 12.95 4.59
C PHE A 172 13.90 11.52 4.54
N PHE A 173 13.50 11.06 3.36
CA PHE A 173 12.95 9.70 3.20
C PHE A 173 14.01 8.60 3.41
N VAL A 174 15.26 8.88 3.08
CA VAL A 174 16.37 7.94 3.33
C VAL A 174 16.64 7.83 4.82
N VAL A 175 16.69 8.96 5.53
CA VAL A 175 16.91 8.98 7.00
C VAL A 175 15.72 8.38 7.75
N TYR A 176 14.51 8.58 7.24
CA TYR A 176 13.29 8.01 7.83
C TYR A 176 13.26 6.47 7.80
N ALA A 177 13.94 5.84 6.84
CA ALA A 177 13.94 4.38 6.65
C ALA A 177 14.98 3.66 7.53
N VAL A 178 15.93 4.37 8.14
CA VAL A 178 16.97 3.84 9.02
C VAL A 178 16.54 3.88 10.48
#